data_0dfb4df9153b71e140eb7d677dc1bc7d
#
_entry.id   0dfb4df9153b71e140eb7d677dc1bc7d
#
_cell.length_a   1.000
_cell.length_b   1.000
_cell.length_c   1.000
_cell.angle_alpha   90.00
_cell.angle_beta   90.00
_cell.angle_gamma   90.00
#
_symmetry.space_group_name_H-M   'P 1'
#
loop_
_entity.id
_entity.type
_entity.pdbx_description
1 polymer ?
#
loop_
_entity_poly.entity_id
_entity_poly.type
_entity_poly.pdbx_seq_one_letter_code
_entity_poly.pdbx_strand_id
1 'polypeptide(L)'
;MLETFGVAFATFFATIGPFDVAAVFAGLTASVPSSRRRQMALRGTVIAAVILVLFALVGEVLLSGLGISLAALRTAGGVLLLLMGIDMVFARNSGGTSTTDAEEEEARAKQDISVFPLATPLIAGPGAMGAAILIMADTEGDLVLKAIVIGSILLVLLATLVMLLLSLIHI
;
A
#
# COMPACT_ATOMS: atom_id res chain seq x y z
N MET A 1 3.21 9.62 -20.93
CA MET A 1 3.55 8.21 -20.67
C MET A 1 4.71 8.06 -19.69
N LEU A 2 5.96 8.50 -20.01
CA LEU A 2 7.08 8.36 -19.10
C LEU A 2 6.89 9.16 -17.80
N GLU A 3 6.36 10.36 -17.92
CA GLU A 3 6.01 11.20 -16.77
C GLU A 3 4.96 10.55 -15.88
N THR A 4 3.86 10.06 -16.46
CA THR A 4 2.79 9.35 -15.74
C THR A 4 3.33 8.12 -15.02
N PHE A 5 4.18 7.34 -15.69
CA PHE A 5 4.85 6.19 -15.08
C PHE A 5 5.74 6.64 -13.89
N GLY A 6 6.57 7.66 -14.10
CA GLY A 6 7.47 8.16 -13.05
C GLY A 6 6.73 8.65 -11.82
N VAL A 7 5.67 9.46 -12.02
CA VAL A 7 4.82 9.97 -10.93
C VAL A 7 4.10 8.81 -10.23
N ALA A 8 3.45 7.92 -10.97
CA ALA A 8 2.73 6.79 -10.41
C ALA A 8 3.66 5.86 -9.62
N PHE A 9 4.79 5.47 -10.23
CA PHE A 9 5.75 4.59 -9.58
C PHE A 9 6.31 5.20 -8.30
N ALA A 10 6.77 6.47 -8.34
CA ALA A 10 7.32 7.14 -7.18
C ALA A 10 6.30 7.29 -6.06
N THR A 11 5.05 7.67 -6.40
CA THR A 11 3.98 7.83 -5.42
C THR A 11 3.62 6.50 -4.76
N PHE A 12 3.42 5.43 -5.54
CA PHE A 12 3.11 4.12 -4.97
C PHE A 12 4.29 3.54 -4.19
N PHE A 13 5.52 3.75 -4.64
CA PHE A 13 6.70 3.30 -3.91
C PHE A 13 6.80 3.99 -2.54
N ALA A 14 6.56 5.31 -2.49
CA ALA A 14 6.56 6.07 -1.25
C ALA A 14 5.39 5.74 -0.33
N THR A 15 4.17 5.55 -0.87
CA THR A 15 2.97 5.31 -0.04
C THR A 15 2.82 3.88 0.44
N ILE A 16 3.34 2.90 -0.30
CA ILE A 16 3.37 1.49 0.11
C ILE A 16 4.56 1.22 1.03
N GLY A 17 5.72 1.87 0.79
CA GLY A 17 6.91 1.71 1.62
C GLY A 17 7.44 0.27 1.66
N PRO A 18 7.90 -0.32 0.54
CA PRO A 18 8.27 -1.74 0.48
C PRO A 18 9.29 -2.19 1.53
N PHE A 19 10.21 -1.30 1.91
CA PHE A 19 11.22 -1.57 2.94
C PHE A 19 10.60 -1.65 4.33
N ASP A 20 9.72 -0.70 4.66
CA ASP A 20 9.05 -0.62 5.97
C ASP A 20 8.12 -1.82 6.16
N VAL A 21 7.32 -2.14 5.12
CA VAL A 21 6.45 -3.32 5.11
C VAL A 21 7.26 -4.60 5.33
N ALA A 22 8.41 -4.75 4.66
CA ALA A 22 9.27 -5.92 4.82
C ALA A 22 9.86 -6.01 6.23
N ALA A 23 10.27 -4.89 6.83
CA ALA A 23 10.80 -4.84 8.19
C ALA A 23 9.74 -5.22 9.22
N VAL A 24 8.54 -4.63 9.14
CA VAL A 24 7.41 -4.96 10.04
C VAL A 24 7.00 -6.43 9.87
N PHE A 25 6.86 -6.91 8.63
CA PHE A 25 6.52 -8.30 8.36
C PHE A 25 7.55 -9.28 8.95
N ALA A 26 8.83 -8.98 8.82
CA ALA A 26 9.90 -9.79 9.41
C ALA A 26 9.78 -9.87 10.93
N GLY A 27 9.54 -8.73 11.60
CA GLY A 27 9.35 -8.66 13.05
C GLY A 27 8.12 -9.43 13.53
N LEU A 28 6.97 -9.30 12.82
CA LEU A 28 5.73 -9.99 13.19
C LEU A 28 5.77 -11.50 12.93
N THR A 29 6.61 -11.96 12.01
CA THR A 29 6.65 -13.36 11.59
C THR A 29 7.92 -14.11 12.05
N ALA A 30 8.73 -13.53 12.92
CA ALA A 30 10.01 -14.10 13.34
C ALA A 30 9.89 -15.53 13.92
N SER A 31 8.78 -15.83 14.62
CA SER A 31 8.50 -17.16 15.20
C SER A 31 7.73 -18.11 14.27
N VAL A 32 7.37 -17.66 13.05
CA VAL A 32 6.53 -18.43 12.13
C VAL A 32 7.40 -19.23 11.16
N PRO A 33 7.08 -20.51 10.86
CA PRO A 33 7.82 -21.31 9.87
C PRO A 33 7.87 -20.65 8.49
N SER A 34 9.01 -20.74 7.80
CA SER A 34 9.27 -20.08 6.52
C SER A 34 8.23 -20.39 5.42
N SER A 35 7.69 -21.61 5.39
CA SER A 35 6.64 -22.00 4.46
C SER A 35 5.34 -21.20 4.66
N ARG A 36 4.93 -20.99 5.91
CA ARG A 36 3.76 -20.16 6.26
C ARG A 36 4.02 -18.69 5.98
N ARG A 37 5.20 -18.19 6.33
CA ARG A 37 5.61 -16.81 6.04
C ARG A 37 5.49 -16.51 4.55
N ARG A 38 6.04 -17.39 3.68
CA ARG A 38 5.92 -17.26 2.23
C ARG A 38 4.45 -17.22 1.78
N GLN A 39 3.61 -18.07 2.33
CA GLN A 39 2.19 -18.10 2.01
C GLN A 39 1.47 -16.81 2.42
N MET A 40 1.78 -16.27 3.61
CA MET A 40 1.26 -14.99 4.08
C MET A 40 1.70 -13.84 3.18
N ALA A 41 2.98 -13.78 2.81
CA ALA A 41 3.51 -12.75 1.91
C ALA A 41 2.77 -12.76 0.56
N LEU A 42 2.63 -13.92 -0.07
CA LEU A 42 1.91 -14.07 -1.33
C LEU A 42 0.43 -13.67 -1.21
N ARG A 43 -0.27 -14.21 -0.22
CA ARG A 43 -1.69 -13.89 0.01
C ARG A 43 -1.90 -12.41 0.30
N GLY A 44 -1.11 -11.84 1.20
CA GLY A 44 -1.21 -10.43 1.56
C GLY A 44 -0.99 -9.51 0.37
N THR A 45 0.06 -9.78 -0.42
CA THR A 45 0.32 -8.98 -1.63
C THR A 45 -0.79 -9.11 -2.68
N VAL A 46 -1.33 -10.32 -2.89
CA VAL A 46 -2.46 -10.52 -3.83
C VAL A 46 -3.71 -9.78 -3.35
N ILE A 47 -4.04 -9.87 -2.07
CA ILE A 47 -5.19 -9.15 -1.51
C ILE A 47 -4.99 -7.64 -1.65
N ALA A 48 -3.80 -7.12 -1.33
CA ALA A 48 -3.48 -5.71 -1.51
C ALA A 48 -3.58 -5.28 -2.99
N ALA A 49 -3.12 -6.12 -3.93
CA ALA A 49 -3.26 -5.86 -5.36
C ALA A 49 -4.73 -5.73 -5.77
N VAL A 50 -5.57 -6.66 -5.33
CA VAL A 50 -7.03 -6.59 -5.61
C VAL A 50 -7.62 -5.30 -5.04
N ILE A 51 -7.30 -4.93 -3.81
CA ILE A 51 -7.79 -3.72 -3.17
C ILE A 51 -7.35 -2.48 -3.95
N LEU A 52 -6.05 -2.32 -4.22
CA LEU A 52 -5.53 -1.13 -4.89
C LEU A 52 -6.04 -1.00 -6.33
N VAL A 53 -6.12 -2.09 -7.08
CA VAL A 53 -6.70 -2.09 -8.44
C VAL A 53 -8.19 -1.77 -8.40
N LEU A 54 -8.93 -2.30 -7.42
CA LEU A 54 -10.34 -1.97 -7.25
C LEU A 54 -10.54 -0.48 -6.97
N PHE A 55 -9.77 0.09 -6.03
CA PHE A 55 -9.81 1.53 -5.74
C PHE A 55 -9.39 2.38 -6.94
N ALA A 56 -8.39 1.97 -7.71
CA ALA A 56 -7.99 2.65 -8.94
C ALA A 56 -9.15 2.68 -9.97
N LEU A 57 -9.84 1.56 -10.18
CA LEU A 57 -10.86 1.46 -11.23
C LEU A 57 -12.23 2.03 -10.82
N VAL A 58 -12.61 1.89 -9.57
CA VAL A 58 -13.97 2.20 -9.09
C VAL A 58 -13.99 3.44 -8.18
N GLY A 59 -12.84 3.89 -7.70
CA GLY A 59 -12.75 4.92 -6.67
C GLY A 59 -13.37 6.25 -7.08
N GLU A 60 -13.20 6.70 -8.33
CA GLU A 60 -13.82 7.94 -8.82
C GLU A 60 -15.35 7.85 -8.82
N VAL A 61 -15.90 6.72 -9.26
CA VAL A 61 -17.35 6.48 -9.26
C VAL A 61 -17.89 6.45 -7.82
N LEU A 62 -17.15 5.81 -6.92
CA LEU A 62 -17.50 5.76 -5.51
C LEU A 62 -17.53 7.16 -4.88
N LEU A 63 -16.51 7.98 -5.12
CA LEU A 63 -16.43 9.35 -4.62
C LEU A 63 -17.56 10.21 -5.14
N SER A 64 -17.87 10.13 -6.44
CA SER A 64 -18.96 10.89 -7.04
C SER A 64 -20.32 10.47 -6.45
N GLY A 65 -20.51 9.17 -6.22
CA GLY A 65 -21.71 8.66 -5.55
C GLY A 65 -21.86 9.13 -4.09
N LEU A 66 -20.77 9.43 -3.42
CA LEU A 66 -20.74 10.00 -2.06
C LEU A 66 -20.77 11.53 -2.04
N GLY A 67 -20.80 12.19 -3.22
CA GLY A 67 -20.75 13.65 -3.32
C GLY A 67 -19.39 14.26 -2.98
N ILE A 68 -18.31 13.46 -3.02
CA ILE A 68 -16.94 13.91 -2.73
C ILE A 68 -16.26 14.27 -4.04
N SER A 69 -15.79 15.52 -4.16
CA SER A 69 -15.04 15.95 -5.34
C SER A 69 -13.60 15.46 -5.32
N LEU A 70 -13.01 15.28 -6.51
CA LEU A 70 -11.57 14.96 -6.63
C LEU A 70 -10.68 16.04 -5.99
N ALA A 71 -11.09 17.32 -6.05
CA ALA A 71 -10.37 18.41 -5.39
C ALA A 71 -10.37 18.23 -3.85
N ALA A 72 -11.49 17.82 -3.26
CA ALA A 72 -11.57 17.52 -1.83
C ALA A 72 -10.67 16.32 -1.47
N LEU A 73 -10.68 15.26 -2.29
CA LEU A 73 -9.80 14.11 -2.08
C LEU A 73 -8.33 14.49 -2.24
N ARG A 74 -7.95 15.30 -3.23
CA ARG A 74 -6.57 15.82 -3.40
C ARG A 74 -6.11 16.57 -2.16
N THR A 75 -6.95 17.45 -1.63
CA THR A 75 -6.63 18.21 -0.42
C THR A 75 -6.45 17.30 0.79
N ALA A 76 -7.41 16.41 1.04
CA ALA A 76 -7.35 15.47 2.15
C ALA A 76 -6.17 14.49 2.01
N GLY A 77 -5.98 13.94 0.81
CA GLY A 77 -4.87 13.04 0.49
C GLY A 77 -3.51 13.74 0.63
N GLY A 78 -3.39 14.99 0.17
CA GLY A 78 -2.18 15.80 0.35
C GLY A 78 -1.85 16.04 1.82
N VAL A 79 -2.86 16.33 2.65
CA VAL A 79 -2.69 16.48 4.11
C VAL A 79 -2.24 15.16 4.74
N LEU A 80 -2.88 14.04 4.36
CA LEU A 80 -2.48 12.71 4.85
C LEU A 80 -1.03 12.37 4.47
N LEU A 81 -0.64 12.57 3.20
CA LEU A 81 0.73 12.32 2.75
C LEU A 81 1.74 13.23 3.44
N LEU A 82 1.37 14.49 3.72
CA LEU A 82 2.21 15.41 4.49
C LEU A 82 2.42 14.90 5.92
N LEU A 83 1.36 14.49 6.60
CA LEU A 83 1.44 13.92 7.95
C LEU A 83 2.31 12.65 7.96
N MET A 84 2.10 11.75 7.00
CA MET A 84 2.92 10.55 6.84
C MET A 84 4.40 10.90 6.61
N GLY A 85 4.68 11.89 5.76
CA GLY A 85 6.03 12.38 5.52
C GLY A 85 6.69 12.97 6.78
N ILE A 86 5.93 13.73 7.57
CA ILE A 86 6.38 14.26 8.86
C ILE A 86 6.72 13.11 9.82
N ASP A 87 5.84 12.11 9.94
CA ASP A 87 6.06 10.98 10.83
C ASP A 87 7.30 10.17 10.43
N MET A 88 7.54 9.98 9.12
CA MET A 88 8.74 9.33 8.61
C MET A 88 10.02 10.11 8.97
N VAL A 89 10.01 11.45 8.81
CA VAL A 89 11.16 12.31 9.13
C VAL A 89 11.48 12.27 10.63
N PHE A 90 10.47 12.25 11.48
CA PHE A 90 10.62 12.22 12.94
C PHE A 90 10.63 10.82 13.54
N ALA A 91 10.60 9.77 12.70
CA ALA A 91 10.55 8.35 13.11
C ALA A 91 9.43 8.08 14.14
N ARG A 92 8.23 8.65 13.90
CA ARG A 92 7.06 8.47 14.76
C ARG A 92 6.22 7.28 14.27
N ASN A 93 5.84 6.40 15.19
CA ASN A 93 4.91 5.30 14.92
C ASN A 93 3.47 5.82 15.06
N SER A 94 2.89 6.36 14.00
CA SER A 94 1.55 6.97 14.01
C SER A 94 0.43 6.09 13.46
N GLY A 95 0.75 4.86 13.01
CA GLY A 95 -0.22 3.96 12.38
C GLY A 95 -0.60 4.33 10.93
N GLY A 96 -0.03 5.40 10.37
CA GLY A 96 -0.28 5.81 8.98
C GLY A 96 0.51 5.00 7.95
N THR A 97 1.76 4.66 8.28
CA THR A 97 2.69 3.84 7.47
C THR A 97 3.27 2.67 8.24
N SER A 98 3.03 2.62 9.56
CA SER A 98 3.49 1.57 10.46
C SER A 98 2.31 1.07 11.28
N THR A 99 2.43 -0.14 11.80
CA THR A 99 1.48 -0.65 12.78
C THR A 99 1.66 0.06 14.12
N THR A 100 0.55 0.29 14.82
CA THR A 100 0.56 0.73 16.21
C THR A 100 0.92 -0.44 17.13
N ASP A 101 1.39 -0.16 18.35
CA ASP A 101 1.72 -1.21 19.34
C ASP A 101 0.52 -2.16 19.58
N ALA A 102 -0.70 -1.63 19.62
CA ALA A 102 -1.92 -2.42 19.76
C ALA A 102 -2.19 -3.34 18.56
N GLU A 103 -1.97 -2.86 17.33
CA GLU A 103 -2.10 -3.66 16.12
C GLU A 103 -1.03 -4.74 16.02
N GLU A 104 0.20 -4.45 16.49
CA GLU A 104 1.26 -5.45 16.56
C GLU A 104 0.94 -6.55 17.58
N GLU A 105 0.41 -6.18 18.75
CA GLU A 105 0.01 -7.12 19.77
C GLU A 105 -1.12 -8.03 19.29
N GLU A 106 -2.12 -7.45 18.62
CA GLU A 106 -3.19 -8.22 17.95
C GLU A 106 -2.65 -9.13 16.84
N ALA A 107 -1.72 -8.63 16.02
CA ALA A 107 -1.12 -9.41 14.94
C ALA A 107 -0.30 -10.60 15.47
N ARG A 108 0.44 -10.41 16.57
CA ARG A 108 1.21 -11.50 17.23
C ARG A 108 0.31 -12.58 17.79
N ALA A 109 -0.93 -12.26 18.16
CA ALA A 109 -1.91 -13.23 18.64
C ALA A 109 -2.57 -14.03 17.50
N LYS A 110 -2.45 -13.59 16.25
CA LYS A 110 -3.06 -14.22 15.08
C LYS A 110 -2.14 -15.27 14.44
N GLN A 111 -2.73 -16.35 13.95
CA GLN A 111 -2.01 -17.39 13.18
C GLN A 111 -1.77 -17.00 11.72
N ASP A 112 -2.54 -16.06 11.16
CA ASP A 112 -2.44 -15.58 9.79
C ASP A 112 -2.63 -14.05 9.76
N ILE A 113 -1.57 -13.35 9.34
CA ILE A 113 -1.52 -11.90 9.23
C ILE A 113 -1.66 -11.40 7.79
N SER A 114 -2.03 -12.26 6.85
CA SER A 114 -2.09 -11.92 5.42
C SER A 114 -3.07 -10.79 5.12
N VAL A 115 -4.26 -10.80 5.74
CA VAL A 115 -5.28 -9.76 5.55
C VAL A 115 -4.96 -8.56 6.43
N PHE A 116 -4.83 -8.80 7.73
CA PHE A 116 -4.53 -7.78 8.72
C PHE A 116 -3.34 -8.25 9.58
N PRO A 117 -2.32 -7.44 9.70
CA PRO A 117 -2.18 -6.09 9.14
C PRO A 117 -1.51 -6.02 7.76
N LEU A 118 -1.06 -7.12 7.15
CA LEU A 118 -0.18 -7.09 5.97
C LEU A 118 -0.86 -6.46 4.74
N ALA A 119 -1.99 -7.02 4.28
CA ALA A 119 -2.68 -6.45 3.10
C ALA A 119 -3.26 -5.07 3.42
N THR A 120 -3.92 -4.95 4.55
CA THR A 120 -4.47 -3.70 5.09
C THR A 120 -4.15 -3.60 6.58
N PRO A 121 -3.60 -2.49 7.07
CA PRO A 121 -3.31 -1.24 6.37
C PRO A 121 -1.90 -1.14 5.75
N LEU A 122 -0.98 -2.12 5.96
CA LEU A 122 0.43 -1.95 5.64
C LEU A 122 0.71 -1.75 4.15
N ILE A 123 0.20 -2.61 3.26
CA ILE A 123 0.43 -2.49 1.81
C ILE A 123 -0.63 -1.57 1.19
N ALA A 124 -1.91 -1.92 1.34
CA ALA A 124 -3.02 -1.12 0.85
C ALA A 124 -3.52 -0.20 1.99
N GLY A 125 -2.70 0.77 2.36
CA GLY A 125 -3.04 1.79 3.33
C GLY A 125 -3.84 2.95 2.72
N PRO A 126 -4.37 3.87 3.56
CA PRO A 126 -5.18 5.01 3.10
C PRO A 126 -4.46 5.89 2.07
N GLY A 127 -3.15 6.10 2.25
CA GLY A 127 -2.32 6.87 1.32
C GLY A 127 -2.22 6.22 -0.05
N ALA A 128 -1.97 4.90 -0.11
CA ALA A 128 -1.88 4.16 -1.37
C ALA A 128 -3.24 4.06 -2.09
N MET A 129 -4.35 3.87 -1.34
CA MET A 129 -5.70 3.88 -1.91
C MET A 129 -6.07 5.25 -2.46
N GLY A 130 -5.82 6.33 -1.72
CA GLY A 130 -6.05 7.70 -2.16
C GLY A 130 -5.23 8.06 -3.41
N ALA A 131 -3.95 7.71 -3.43
CA ALA A 131 -3.08 7.88 -4.58
C ALA A 131 -3.60 7.12 -5.81
N ALA A 132 -4.08 5.87 -5.63
CA ALA A 132 -4.62 5.07 -6.71
C ALA A 132 -5.84 5.74 -7.38
N ILE A 133 -6.76 6.29 -6.59
CA ILE A 133 -7.93 7.02 -7.10
C ILE A 133 -7.48 8.27 -7.85
N LEU A 134 -6.63 9.09 -7.25
CA LEU A 134 -6.23 10.38 -7.80
C LEU A 134 -5.45 10.24 -9.10
N ILE A 135 -4.44 9.36 -9.14
CA ILE A 135 -3.61 9.17 -10.33
C ILE A 135 -4.44 8.53 -11.45
N MET A 136 -5.38 7.64 -11.12
CA MET A 136 -6.28 7.05 -12.11
C MET A 136 -7.24 8.08 -12.69
N ALA A 137 -7.79 8.98 -11.88
CA ALA A 137 -8.66 10.06 -12.33
C ALA A 137 -7.93 11.04 -13.27
N ASP A 138 -6.64 11.30 -13.04
CA ASP A 138 -5.83 12.17 -13.90
C ASP A 138 -5.54 11.57 -15.29
N THR A 139 -5.91 10.33 -15.54
CA THR A 139 -5.78 9.70 -16.88
C THR A 139 -6.86 10.16 -17.87
N GLU A 140 -7.89 10.88 -17.41
CA GLU A 140 -9.00 11.40 -18.24
C GLU A 140 -9.63 10.37 -19.18
N GLY A 141 -9.60 9.10 -18.79
CA GLY A 141 -10.17 8.00 -19.57
C GLY A 141 -9.23 7.35 -20.59
N ASP A 142 -7.99 7.86 -20.78
CA ASP A 142 -7.01 7.25 -21.67
C ASP A 142 -6.62 5.85 -21.19
N LEU A 143 -6.92 4.83 -22.01
CA LEU A 143 -6.67 3.43 -21.67
C LEU A 143 -5.18 3.10 -21.52
N VAL A 144 -4.31 3.78 -22.27
CA VAL A 144 -2.86 3.55 -22.19
C VAL A 144 -2.33 4.10 -20.87
N LEU A 145 -2.76 5.31 -20.48
CA LEU A 145 -2.40 5.89 -19.21
C LEU A 145 -2.93 5.06 -18.03
N LYS A 146 -4.17 4.57 -18.12
CA LYS A 146 -4.74 3.64 -17.12
C LYS A 146 -3.91 2.37 -16.96
N ALA A 147 -3.51 1.77 -18.10
CA ALA A 147 -2.66 0.58 -18.06
C ALA A 147 -1.28 0.86 -17.44
N ILE A 148 -0.70 2.05 -17.68
CA ILE A 148 0.56 2.48 -17.06
C ILE A 148 0.41 2.62 -15.54
N VAL A 149 -0.69 3.21 -15.06
CA VAL A 149 -0.95 3.36 -13.62
C VAL A 149 -1.10 1.99 -12.95
N ILE A 150 -1.92 1.09 -13.53
CA ILE A 150 -2.08 -0.27 -13.00
C ILE A 150 -0.76 -1.03 -13.05
N GLY A 151 -0.01 -0.92 -14.16
CA GLY A 151 1.32 -1.52 -14.29
C GLY A 151 2.29 -1.03 -13.21
N SER A 152 2.24 0.26 -12.86
CA SER A 152 3.06 0.85 -11.79
C SER A 152 2.69 0.29 -10.42
N ILE A 153 1.38 0.15 -10.11
CA ILE A 153 0.91 -0.50 -8.87
C ILE A 153 1.47 -1.92 -8.79
N LEU A 154 1.28 -2.72 -9.85
CA LEU A 154 1.71 -4.12 -9.86
C LEU A 154 3.24 -4.25 -9.78
N LEU A 155 3.98 -3.34 -10.39
CA LEU A 155 5.45 -3.34 -10.32
C LEU A 155 5.94 -3.05 -8.89
N VAL A 156 5.36 -2.07 -8.21
CA VAL A 156 5.71 -1.77 -6.81
C VAL A 156 5.29 -2.91 -5.90
N LEU A 157 4.13 -3.53 -6.10
CA LEU A 157 3.70 -4.70 -5.35
C LEU A 157 4.60 -5.91 -5.58
N LEU A 158 5.10 -6.10 -6.80
CA LEU A 158 6.10 -7.13 -7.10
C LEU A 158 7.41 -6.86 -6.35
N ALA A 159 7.88 -5.60 -6.34
CA ALA A 159 9.04 -5.21 -5.56
C ALA A 159 8.83 -5.46 -4.06
N THR A 160 7.65 -5.10 -3.53
CA THR A 160 7.26 -5.37 -2.14
C THR A 160 7.30 -6.88 -1.85
N LEU A 161 6.69 -7.70 -2.71
CA LEU A 161 6.71 -9.15 -2.55
C LEU A 161 8.12 -9.72 -2.55
N VAL A 162 8.98 -9.25 -3.46
CA VAL A 162 10.39 -9.68 -3.50
C VAL A 162 11.09 -9.34 -2.17
N MET A 163 10.87 -8.13 -1.64
CA MET A 163 11.45 -7.74 -0.34
C MET A 163 10.90 -8.56 0.82
N LEU A 164 9.58 -8.84 0.84
CA LEU A 164 8.98 -9.74 1.82
C LEU A 164 9.62 -11.14 1.77
N LEU A 165 9.87 -11.67 0.56
CA LEU A 165 10.50 -12.98 0.40
C LEU A 165 11.99 -12.96 0.75
N LEU A 166 12.72 -11.89 0.45
CA LEU A 166 14.12 -11.73 0.83
C LEU A 166 14.29 -11.58 2.34
N SER A 167 13.37 -10.92 3.03
CA SER A 167 13.39 -10.82 4.49
C SER A 167 13.30 -12.19 5.18
N LEU A 168 12.85 -13.24 4.47
CA LEU A 168 12.80 -14.61 4.98
C LEU A 168 14.18 -15.30 5.02
N ILE A 169 15.15 -14.79 4.25
CA ILE A 169 16.48 -15.42 4.08
C ILE A 169 17.47 -14.90 5.13
N HIS A 170 17.22 -13.70 5.68
CA HIS A 170 18.17 -13.00 6.55
C HIS A 170 17.81 -13.02 8.03
N ILE A 171 16.74 -13.71 8.43
CA ILE A 171 16.34 -13.96 9.82
C ILE A 171 16.28 -15.47 10.04
#